data_7c83de8a64ed337918d6c8e9333c2017
#
_entry.id   7c83de8a64ed337918d6c8e9333c2017
#
_cell.length_a   1.000
_cell.length_b   1.000
_cell.length_c   1.000
_cell.angle_alpha   90.00
_cell.angle_beta   90.00
_cell.angle_gamma   90.00
#
_symmetry.space_group_name_H-M   'P 1'
#
loop_
_entity.id
_entity.type
_entity.pdbx_description
1 polymer ?
#
loop_
_entity_poly.entity_id
_entity_poly.type
_entity_poly.pdbx_seq_one_letter_code
_entity_poly.pdbx_strand_id
1 'polypeptide(L)'
;MKNSKKILLLMMCLLCVCMLTACTVKHRRQRNSVSATGSPVNTKTLTGVVTGQDVEKQNITVRELDSNLDYDSTAAVTNKFGETITAEQITTGEILELAYRTSDTLLVSAAVPEDVWEYDEVDSFSFRAEENMMRFADKKYQYSANTYISSSGQQIALAELNQEDTLTVRGVGIHVYSITRTAGHGYVRLTGYEDFTGGMVEVGNRIILPIADNMLITAPAGIYRVTLCKGVSIASKTATVQQDQTVTVDFSDYVSTAKDIGTVTFDIEPEGADLTINGTTVDYSQPVALNYGEYKITVAMTGYETYSGTLDVEDASVPVHIDLIEEQATVNNSATATPAASAAGDNNSPSGSTTSDSSSSSSTDSSAASKKVDSSHTITVTAPRGVEVYLDNVYKGLAPCKFKKVIGSQTVTLSQTGYVTKSYSIDILDDDEDVTLKFADLVKETSSR
;
A
#
# COMPACT_ATOMS: atom_id res chain seq x y z
N MET A 1 59.15 -38.28 2.54
CA MET A 1 58.16 -37.18 2.52
C MET A 1 56.68 -37.58 2.52
N LYS A 2 56.31 -38.87 2.45
CA LYS A 2 54.90 -39.31 2.40
C LYS A 2 54.29 -39.56 3.79
N ASN A 3 55.13 -39.77 4.84
CA ASN A 3 54.65 -40.04 6.21
C ASN A 3 54.44 -38.79 7.06
N SER A 4 55.13 -37.69 6.75
CA SER A 4 55.01 -36.43 7.48
C SER A 4 53.66 -35.75 7.31
N LYS A 5 53.06 -35.85 6.10
CA LYS A 5 51.72 -35.28 5.82
C LYS A 5 50.57 -36.05 6.52
N LYS A 6 50.76 -37.37 6.72
CA LYS A 6 49.77 -38.20 7.44
C LYS A 6 49.75 -37.91 8.96
N ILE A 7 50.92 -37.65 9.54
CA ILE A 7 51.09 -37.30 10.94
C ILE A 7 50.48 -35.90 11.21
N LEU A 8 50.71 -34.94 10.28
CA LEU A 8 50.14 -33.61 10.39
C LEU A 8 48.61 -33.62 10.27
N LEU A 9 48.05 -34.46 9.38
CA LEU A 9 46.59 -34.60 9.24
C LEU A 9 45.97 -35.27 10.45
N LEU A 10 46.64 -36.27 11.07
CA LEU A 10 46.20 -36.93 12.28
C LEU A 10 46.24 -36.01 13.50
N MET A 11 47.27 -35.13 13.60
CA MET A 11 47.33 -34.12 14.65
C MET A 11 46.26 -33.06 14.50
N MET A 12 45.93 -32.64 13.26
CA MET A 12 44.87 -31.67 13.00
C MET A 12 43.47 -32.22 13.28
N CYS A 13 43.23 -33.53 13.01
CA CYS A 13 41.99 -34.21 13.42
C CYS A 13 41.88 -34.38 14.96
N LEU A 14 42.98 -34.63 15.64
CA LEU A 14 42.99 -34.74 17.09
C LEU A 14 42.75 -33.38 17.76
N LEU A 15 43.25 -32.29 17.19
CA LEU A 15 42.98 -30.93 17.65
C LEU A 15 41.50 -30.53 17.45
N CYS A 16 40.85 -30.92 16.32
CA CYS A 16 39.43 -30.71 16.09
C CYS A 16 38.53 -31.48 17.04
N VAL A 17 38.91 -32.72 17.42
CA VAL A 17 38.13 -33.52 18.38
C VAL A 17 38.23 -32.96 19.79
N CYS A 18 39.34 -32.34 20.17
CA CYS A 18 39.49 -31.67 21.46
C CYS A 18 38.70 -30.37 21.59
N MET A 19 38.37 -29.72 20.45
CA MET A 19 37.55 -28.51 20.44
C MET A 19 36.05 -28.82 20.53
N LEU A 20 35.60 -30.05 20.28
CA LEU A 20 34.21 -30.46 20.32
C LEU A 20 33.73 -30.96 21.69
N THR A 21 34.64 -31.09 22.69
CA THR A 21 34.29 -31.53 24.02
C THR A 21 34.32 -30.47 25.11
N ALA A 22 34.50 -29.18 24.71
CA ALA A 22 34.43 -28.09 25.67
C ALA A 22 33.09 -27.39 25.57
N CYS A 23 32.36 -27.43 26.68
CA CYS A 23 31.25 -26.58 27.08
C CYS A 23 29.83 -26.99 26.69
N THR A 24 29.38 -28.08 27.26
CA THR A 24 28.07 -28.05 27.91
C THR A 24 28.23 -27.63 29.36
N VAL A 25 28.65 -26.43 29.63
CA VAL A 25 28.47 -25.81 30.94
C VAL A 25 27.04 -25.30 30.94
N LYS A 26 26.13 -26.11 31.52
CA LYS A 26 24.88 -25.63 32.08
C LYS A 26 25.26 -24.56 33.10
N HIS A 27 25.21 -23.28 32.71
CA HIS A 27 25.17 -22.21 33.69
C HIS A 27 23.85 -22.33 34.46
N ARG A 28 23.88 -23.14 35.49
CA ARG A 28 22.95 -23.04 36.60
C ARG A 28 23.30 -21.72 37.28
N ARG A 29 22.63 -20.62 36.83
CA ARG A 29 22.68 -19.35 37.55
C ARG A 29 22.24 -19.63 38.98
N GLN A 30 23.22 -19.70 39.87
CA GLN A 30 23.00 -19.70 41.29
C GLN A 30 22.42 -18.31 41.60
N ARG A 31 21.11 -18.26 41.84
CA ARG A 31 20.49 -17.08 42.42
C ARG A 31 21.19 -16.87 43.76
N ASN A 32 22.10 -15.92 43.81
CA ASN A 32 22.54 -15.35 45.08
C ASN A 32 21.35 -14.61 45.64
N SER A 33 20.58 -15.30 46.49
CA SER A 33 19.68 -14.64 47.40
C SER A 33 20.53 -13.85 48.36
N VAL A 34 20.64 -12.56 48.16
CA VAL A 34 21.06 -11.62 49.17
C VAL A 34 19.97 -11.67 50.25
N SER A 35 20.25 -12.35 51.34
CA SER A 35 19.40 -12.32 52.55
C SER A 35 19.49 -10.92 53.15
N ALA A 36 18.63 -10.02 52.67
CA ALA A 36 18.29 -8.83 53.43
C ALA A 36 17.35 -9.28 54.56
N THR A 37 17.76 -9.07 55.80
CA THR A 37 16.94 -9.18 57.02
C THR A 37 15.87 -8.08 56.98
N GLY A 38 14.82 -8.29 56.21
CA GLY A 38 13.59 -7.51 56.17
C GLY A 38 12.43 -8.51 56.06
N SER A 39 11.29 -8.21 56.63
CA SER A 39 10.04 -8.95 56.49
C SER A 39 9.87 -9.42 55.03
N PRO A 40 9.32 -10.61 54.78
CA PRO A 40 9.18 -11.12 53.41
C PRO A 40 8.35 -10.12 52.61
N VAL A 41 9.02 -9.43 51.72
CA VAL A 41 8.35 -8.53 50.75
C VAL A 41 7.56 -9.43 49.83
N ASN A 42 6.23 -9.34 49.93
CA ASN A 42 5.34 -10.16 49.12
C ASN A 42 5.40 -9.62 47.69
N THR A 43 6.23 -10.24 46.85
CA THR A 43 6.34 -9.92 45.42
C THR A 43 5.48 -10.86 44.60
N LYS A 44 4.81 -10.31 43.60
CA LYS A 44 4.06 -11.03 42.58
C LYS A 44 4.73 -10.85 41.22
N THR A 45 4.72 -11.87 40.40
CA THR A 45 5.19 -11.80 39.00
C THR A 45 4.03 -11.95 38.05
N LEU A 46 4.15 -11.26 36.91
CA LEU A 46 3.17 -11.34 35.85
C LEU A 46 3.85 -10.98 34.55
N THR A 47 3.39 -11.56 33.42
CA THR A 47 3.74 -11.10 32.05
C THR A 47 2.59 -10.27 31.53
N GLY A 48 2.89 -9.06 31.07
CA GLY A 48 1.88 -8.14 30.59
C GLY A 48 2.40 -7.18 29.52
N VAL A 49 1.47 -6.51 28.86
CA VAL A 49 1.74 -5.48 27.84
C VAL A 49 1.71 -4.11 28.50
N VAL A 50 2.78 -3.34 28.33
CA VAL A 50 2.83 -1.95 28.78
C VAL A 50 1.94 -1.11 27.87
N THR A 51 0.92 -0.49 28.45
CA THR A 51 -0.07 0.33 27.73
C THR A 51 0.07 1.84 27.99
N GLY A 52 0.90 2.20 28.95
CA GLY A 52 1.19 3.59 29.27
C GLY A 52 2.44 3.75 30.11
N GLN A 53 3.07 4.91 30.02
CA GLN A 53 4.16 5.32 30.86
C GLN A 53 4.01 6.81 31.18
N ASP A 54 4.14 7.14 32.45
CA ASP A 54 4.18 8.52 32.94
C ASP A 54 5.52 8.73 33.65
N VAL A 55 6.47 9.32 32.96
CA VAL A 55 7.82 9.56 33.45
C VAL A 55 7.83 10.59 34.61
N GLU A 56 6.92 11.57 34.59
CA GLU A 56 6.83 12.59 35.63
C GLU A 56 6.32 12.00 36.96
N LYS A 57 5.36 11.07 36.88
CA LYS A 57 4.81 10.36 38.04
C LYS A 57 5.57 9.08 38.38
N GLN A 58 6.55 8.72 37.55
CA GLN A 58 7.34 7.50 37.69
C GLN A 58 6.48 6.25 37.81
N ASN A 59 5.54 6.06 36.86
CA ASN A 59 4.72 4.87 36.83
C ASN A 59 4.52 4.33 35.41
N ILE A 60 4.18 3.05 35.33
CA ILE A 60 3.77 2.37 34.10
C ILE A 60 2.38 1.77 34.28
N THR A 61 1.62 1.77 33.20
CA THR A 61 0.33 1.09 33.10
C THR A 61 0.54 -0.23 32.35
N VAL A 62 0.06 -1.31 32.93
CA VAL A 62 0.12 -2.65 32.33
C VAL A 62 -1.29 -3.15 32.15
N ARG A 63 -1.62 -3.62 30.96
CA ARG A 63 -2.98 -4.03 30.60
C ARG A 63 -3.57 -5.11 31.52
N GLU A 64 -2.74 -6.03 31.98
CA GLU A 64 -3.13 -7.14 32.84
C GLU A 64 -3.28 -6.77 34.32
N LEU A 65 -3.16 -5.47 34.65
CA LEU A 65 -3.30 -4.92 36.01
C LEU A 65 -4.36 -3.82 36.05
N ASP A 66 -5.14 -3.81 37.11
CA ASP A 66 -6.14 -2.76 37.37
C ASP A 66 -5.52 -1.45 37.93
N SER A 67 -4.23 -1.48 38.32
CA SER A 67 -3.50 -0.36 38.90
C SER A 67 -2.17 -0.13 38.19
N ASN A 68 -1.70 1.11 38.21
CA ASN A 68 -0.36 1.41 37.74
C ASN A 68 0.71 0.83 38.66
N LEU A 69 1.87 0.52 38.11
CA LEU A 69 3.06 0.16 38.86
C LEU A 69 3.97 1.37 38.99
N ASP A 70 4.17 1.83 40.21
CA ASP A 70 5.17 2.85 40.48
C ASP A 70 6.58 2.27 40.35
N TYR A 71 7.55 3.07 39.95
CA TYR A 71 8.95 2.65 39.90
C TYR A 71 9.87 3.70 40.52
N ASP A 72 11.01 3.26 40.96
CA ASP A 72 12.10 4.11 41.43
C ASP A 72 13.44 3.64 40.83
N SER A 73 14.52 4.29 41.21
CA SER A 73 15.87 3.92 40.74
C SER A 73 16.38 2.55 41.16
N THR A 74 15.64 1.84 42.02
CA THR A 74 15.99 0.48 42.44
C THR A 74 15.37 -0.60 41.57
N ALA A 75 14.47 -0.28 40.69
CA ALA A 75 13.87 -1.21 39.73
C ALA A 75 14.93 -1.79 38.79
N ALA A 76 15.06 -3.12 38.79
CA ALA A 76 15.99 -3.83 37.93
C ALA A 76 15.34 -4.11 36.57
N VAL A 77 15.59 -3.23 35.56
CA VAL A 77 15.00 -3.36 34.24
C VAL A 77 16.06 -3.83 33.24
N THR A 78 15.69 -4.78 32.39
CA THR A 78 16.55 -5.25 31.29
C THR A 78 15.78 -5.24 29.96
N ASN A 79 16.47 -4.79 28.91
CA ASN A 79 15.92 -4.81 27.56
C ASN A 79 15.98 -6.21 26.91
N LYS A 80 15.52 -6.35 25.68
CA LYS A 80 15.53 -7.60 24.89
C LYS A 80 16.93 -8.21 24.70
N PHE A 81 18.00 -7.44 24.86
CA PHE A 81 19.38 -7.91 24.74
C PHE A 81 19.98 -8.32 26.10
N GLY A 82 19.23 -8.19 27.19
CA GLY A 82 19.68 -8.45 28.56
C GLY A 82 20.53 -7.34 29.17
N GLU A 83 20.57 -6.16 28.53
CA GLU A 83 21.27 -5.00 29.04
C GLU A 83 20.42 -4.27 30.08
N THR A 84 21.05 -3.79 31.13
CA THR A 84 20.36 -3.01 32.16
C THR A 84 20.02 -1.63 31.62
N ILE A 85 18.74 -1.25 31.74
CA ILE A 85 18.20 0.05 31.37
C ILE A 85 17.47 0.67 32.56
N THR A 86 17.08 1.94 32.49
CA THR A 86 16.24 2.58 33.50
C THR A 86 14.76 2.31 33.20
N ALA A 87 13.91 2.40 34.22
CA ALA A 87 12.46 2.20 34.04
C ALA A 87 11.83 3.27 33.11
N GLU A 88 12.42 4.45 33.03
CA GLU A 88 11.98 5.51 32.11
C GLU A 88 12.18 5.16 30.62
N GLN A 89 13.00 4.15 30.32
CA GLN A 89 13.24 3.66 28.95
C GLN A 89 12.28 2.56 28.51
N ILE A 90 11.40 2.10 29.40
CA ILE A 90 10.31 1.18 29.03
C ILE A 90 9.37 1.93 28.08
N THR A 91 8.98 1.31 26.96
CA THR A 91 8.10 1.91 25.97
C THR A 91 6.73 1.22 25.93
N THR A 92 5.71 1.97 25.49
CA THR A 92 4.38 1.39 25.28
C THR A 92 4.41 0.32 24.20
N GLY A 93 3.66 -0.75 24.42
CA GLY A 93 3.64 -1.93 23.55
C GLY A 93 4.68 -2.99 23.88
N GLU A 94 5.62 -2.77 24.80
CA GLU A 94 6.53 -3.79 25.26
C GLU A 94 5.79 -4.89 26.04
N ILE A 95 6.24 -6.14 25.85
CA ILE A 95 5.76 -7.31 26.59
C ILE A 95 6.83 -7.64 27.62
N LEU A 96 6.49 -7.47 28.91
CA LEU A 96 7.45 -7.61 29.99
C LEU A 96 7.00 -8.67 31.02
N GLU A 97 7.95 -9.45 31.50
CA GLU A 97 7.80 -10.16 32.78
C GLU A 97 8.15 -9.19 33.90
N LEU A 98 7.15 -8.87 34.72
CA LEU A 98 7.20 -7.85 35.74
C LEU A 98 7.17 -8.51 37.12
N ALA A 99 8.05 -8.13 38.03
CA ALA A 99 7.94 -8.44 39.45
C ALA A 99 7.66 -7.16 40.21
N TYR A 100 6.62 -7.15 41.04
CA TYR A 100 6.21 -5.97 41.80
C TYR A 100 5.80 -6.36 43.22
N ARG A 101 5.91 -5.40 44.14
CA ARG A 101 5.44 -5.54 45.52
C ARG A 101 3.93 -5.35 45.55
N THR A 102 3.24 -6.25 46.25
CA THR A 102 1.77 -6.20 46.37
C THR A 102 1.27 -5.17 47.38
N SER A 103 2.15 -4.70 48.28
CA SER A 103 1.81 -3.75 49.35
C SER A 103 1.63 -2.33 48.87
N ASP A 104 2.37 -1.93 47.83
CA ASP A 104 2.49 -0.54 47.35
C ASP A 104 2.63 -0.45 45.84
N THR A 105 2.39 -1.55 45.12
CA THR A 105 2.48 -1.62 43.65
C THR A 105 3.82 -1.15 43.06
N LEU A 106 4.92 -1.23 43.85
CA LEU A 106 6.23 -0.81 43.39
C LEU A 106 6.89 -1.90 42.52
N LEU A 107 7.33 -1.50 41.34
CA LEU A 107 8.09 -2.34 40.41
C LEU A 107 9.44 -2.71 41.00
N VAL A 108 9.73 -4.01 41.06
CA VAL A 108 11.01 -4.57 41.54
C VAL A 108 11.92 -4.91 40.36
N SER A 109 11.36 -5.55 39.34
CA SER A 109 12.09 -5.87 38.12
C SER A 109 11.17 -5.96 36.92
N ALA A 110 11.72 -5.69 35.75
CA ALA A 110 11.07 -5.86 34.46
C ALA A 110 12.09 -6.44 33.46
N ALA A 111 11.69 -7.43 32.67
CA ALA A 111 12.52 -7.99 31.62
C ALA A 111 11.66 -8.46 30.44
N VAL A 112 12.20 -8.40 29.23
CA VAL A 112 11.55 -9.02 28.08
C VAL A 112 11.70 -10.54 28.18
N PRO A 113 10.61 -11.33 28.16
CA PRO A 113 10.69 -12.78 28.15
C PRO A 113 11.43 -13.33 26.92
N GLU A 114 12.15 -14.46 27.08
CA GLU A 114 12.96 -15.06 26.01
C GLU A 114 12.13 -15.54 24.80
N ASP A 115 10.84 -15.83 24.98
CA ASP A 115 9.92 -16.31 23.95
C ASP A 115 9.17 -15.18 23.22
N VAL A 116 9.37 -13.93 23.64
CA VAL A 116 8.82 -12.75 22.96
C VAL A 116 9.64 -12.45 21.72
N TRP A 117 8.96 -12.42 20.58
CA TRP A 117 9.53 -11.93 19.34
C TRP A 117 9.07 -10.49 19.07
N GLU A 118 9.92 -9.74 18.38
CA GLU A 118 9.67 -8.38 17.93
C GLU A 118 10.13 -8.22 16.49
N TYR A 119 9.28 -7.60 15.68
CA TYR A 119 9.59 -7.16 14.33
C TYR A 119 9.42 -5.65 14.27
N ASP A 120 10.52 -4.97 14.02
CA ASP A 120 10.55 -3.53 13.79
C ASP A 120 10.44 -3.23 12.30
N GLU A 121 10.04 -1.99 11.97
CA GLU A 121 9.98 -1.47 10.61
C GLU A 121 9.12 -2.32 9.65
N VAL A 122 8.01 -2.87 10.15
CA VAL A 122 7.06 -3.61 9.32
C VAL A 122 6.26 -2.61 8.49
N ASP A 123 6.61 -2.48 7.21
CA ASP A 123 5.99 -1.57 6.24
C ASP A 123 5.15 -2.31 5.17
N SER A 124 5.16 -3.64 5.20
CA SER A 124 4.38 -4.49 4.32
C SER A 124 3.58 -5.49 5.14
N PHE A 125 2.29 -5.26 5.28
CA PHE A 125 1.41 -6.10 6.07
C PHE A 125 -0.02 -6.11 5.52
N SER A 126 -0.80 -7.10 5.93
CA SER A 126 -2.23 -7.15 5.64
C SER A 126 -3.00 -7.79 6.79
N PHE A 127 -4.24 -7.37 6.98
CA PHE A 127 -5.16 -7.93 7.94
C PHE A 127 -6.28 -8.71 7.23
N ARG A 128 -6.68 -9.83 7.85
CA ARG A 128 -7.91 -10.56 7.50
C ARG A 128 -8.80 -10.56 8.74
N ALA A 129 -9.75 -9.66 8.78
CA ALA A 129 -10.60 -9.43 9.95
C ALA A 129 -11.44 -10.65 10.30
N GLU A 130 -11.96 -11.37 9.30
CA GLU A 130 -12.76 -12.58 9.49
C GLU A 130 -12.01 -13.72 10.20
N GLU A 131 -10.71 -13.83 9.93
CA GLU A 131 -9.84 -14.87 10.48
C GLU A 131 -9.08 -14.39 11.75
N ASN A 132 -9.17 -13.11 12.11
CA ASN A 132 -8.32 -12.44 13.09
C ASN A 132 -6.82 -12.66 12.81
N MET A 133 -6.44 -12.60 11.54
CA MET A 133 -5.08 -12.87 11.07
C MET A 133 -4.42 -11.63 10.53
N MET A 134 -3.15 -11.46 10.91
CA MET A 134 -2.22 -10.50 10.31
C MET A 134 -1.15 -11.25 9.53
N ARG A 135 -0.82 -10.77 8.34
CA ARG A 135 0.28 -11.30 7.53
C ARG A 135 1.35 -10.23 7.36
N PHE A 136 2.59 -10.58 7.63
CA PHE A 136 3.80 -9.81 7.35
C PHE A 136 5.01 -10.74 7.36
N ALA A 137 6.15 -10.34 6.77
CA ALA A 137 7.36 -11.16 6.66
C ALA A 137 7.07 -12.60 6.17
N ASP A 138 6.15 -12.76 5.19
CA ASP A 138 5.69 -14.03 4.62
C ASP A 138 5.10 -15.05 5.60
N LYS A 139 4.75 -14.60 6.80
CA LYS A 139 4.14 -15.43 7.85
C LYS A 139 2.76 -14.92 8.22
N LYS A 140 1.97 -15.82 8.80
CA LYS A 140 0.64 -15.51 9.34
C LYS A 140 0.71 -15.52 10.85
N TYR A 141 0.16 -14.49 11.46
CA TYR A 141 0.06 -14.31 12.91
C TYR A 141 -1.39 -14.08 13.30
N GLN A 142 -1.76 -14.49 14.48
CA GLN A 142 -3.11 -14.33 15.01
C GLN A 142 -3.15 -13.14 15.97
N TYR A 143 -4.03 -12.19 15.74
CA TYR A 143 -4.36 -11.13 16.68
C TYR A 143 -5.71 -11.40 17.34
N SER A 144 -6.08 -10.62 18.36
CA SER A 144 -7.35 -10.76 19.07
C SER A 144 -7.88 -9.39 19.48
N ALA A 145 -9.10 -9.36 20.01
CA ALA A 145 -9.66 -8.13 20.60
C ALA A 145 -8.79 -7.58 21.75
N ASN A 146 -7.92 -8.42 22.33
CA ASN A 146 -7.00 -8.03 23.39
C ASN A 146 -5.62 -7.61 22.88
N THR A 147 -5.36 -7.63 21.58
CA THR A 147 -4.12 -7.08 21.02
C THR A 147 -4.08 -5.58 21.26
N TYR A 148 -3.02 -5.11 21.93
CA TYR A 148 -2.83 -3.68 22.17
C TYR A 148 -2.33 -3.00 20.91
N ILE A 149 -3.05 -2.00 20.44
CA ILE A 149 -2.70 -1.25 19.23
C ILE A 149 -2.53 0.22 19.60
N SER A 150 -1.38 0.79 19.28
CA SER A 150 -1.06 2.16 19.69
C SER A 150 -0.37 2.96 18.60
N SER A 151 -0.48 4.28 18.72
CA SER A 151 0.25 5.26 17.92
C SER A 151 0.61 6.45 18.83
N SER A 152 1.86 6.86 18.82
CA SER A 152 2.35 7.97 19.67
C SER A 152 1.95 7.83 21.13
N GLY A 153 1.99 6.60 21.67
CA GLY A 153 1.64 6.30 23.07
C GLY A 153 0.14 6.27 23.37
N GLN A 154 -0.73 6.51 22.41
CA GLN A 154 -2.19 6.46 22.56
C GLN A 154 -2.74 5.17 21.92
N GLN A 155 -3.72 4.57 22.57
CA GLN A 155 -4.42 3.42 22.00
C GLN A 155 -5.29 3.86 20.83
N ILE A 156 -5.19 3.12 19.72
CA ILE A 156 -5.99 3.32 18.50
C ILE A 156 -6.73 2.03 18.14
N ALA A 157 -7.71 2.12 17.24
CA ALA A 157 -8.39 0.96 16.70
C ALA A 157 -7.56 0.31 15.58
N LEU A 158 -7.72 -1.01 15.37
CA LEU A 158 -7.09 -1.73 14.27
C LEU A 158 -7.41 -1.10 12.91
N ALA A 159 -8.66 -0.66 12.73
CA ALA A 159 -9.13 -0.03 11.48
C ALA A 159 -8.45 1.32 11.18
N GLU A 160 -7.81 1.96 12.16
CA GLU A 160 -7.05 3.19 11.96
C GLU A 160 -5.63 2.95 11.42
N LEU A 161 -5.19 1.70 11.32
CA LEU A 161 -3.94 1.35 10.65
C LEU A 161 -4.16 1.33 9.13
N ASN A 162 -3.20 1.89 8.41
CA ASN A 162 -3.18 1.95 6.95
C ASN A 162 -1.96 1.19 6.40
N GLN A 163 -2.02 0.72 5.16
CA GLN A 163 -0.90 0.03 4.50
C GLN A 163 0.33 0.93 4.29
N GLU A 164 0.15 2.24 4.39
CA GLU A 164 1.23 3.23 4.34
C GLU A 164 1.89 3.49 5.70
N ASP A 165 1.44 2.80 6.77
CA ASP A 165 2.06 2.89 8.09
C ASP A 165 3.27 1.98 8.21
N THR A 166 4.17 2.33 9.13
CA THR A 166 5.25 1.46 9.59
C THR A 166 4.95 1.04 11.02
N LEU A 167 5.10 -0.25 11.30
CA LEU A 167 4.70 -0.85 12.56
C LEU A 167 5.88 -1.53 13.26
N THR A 168 5.86 -1.52 14.59
CA THR A 168 6.54 -2.51 15.42
C THR A 168 5.51 -3.51 15.93
N VAL A 169 5.74 -4.79 15.68
CA VAL A 169 4.81 -5.88 16.04
C VAL A 169 5.51 -6.81 17.02
N ARG A 170 4.84 -7.11 18.15
CA ARG A 170 5.37 -7.99 19.20
C ARG A 170 4.40 -9.10 19.53
N GLY A 171 4.94 -10.27 19.86
CA GLY A 171 4.11 -11.41 20.19
C GLY A 171 4.87 -12.59 20.76
N VAL A 172 4.14 -13.69 20.96
CA VAL A 172 4.66 -14.99 21.44
C VAL A 172 4.08 -16.09 20.57
N GLY A 173 4.92 -16.97 20.06
CA GLY A 173 4.50 -18.04 19.15
C GLY A 173 3.88 -17.46 17.88
N ILE A 174 2.60 -17.77 17.64
CA ILE A 174 1.83 -17.22 16.50
C ILE A 174 0.94 -16.03 16.91
N HIS A 175 0.90 -15.65 18.17
CA HIS A 175 -0.01 -14.64 18.69
C HIS A 175 0.64 -13.26 18.77
N VAL A 176 -0.06 -12.26 18.22
CA VAL A 176 0.29 -10.85 18.32
C VAL A 176 -0.34 -10.27 19.59
N TYR A 177 0.47 -9.69 20.45
CA TYR A 177 0.02 -9.06 21.69
C TYR A 177 0.06 -7.53 21.60
N SER A 178 0.95 -6.99 20.77
CA SER A 178 1.12 -5.55 20.61
C SER A 178 1.46 -5.18 19.19
N ILE A 179 0.84 -4.10 18.69
CA ILE A 179 1.13 -3.43 17.42
C ILE A 179 1.30 -1.94 17.73
N THR A 180 2.46 -1.41 17.45
CA THR A 180 2.76 0.02 17.62
C THR A 180 3.01 0.64 16.27
N ARG A 181 2.23 1.65 15.88
CA ARG A 181 2.48 2.47 14.69
C ARG A 181 3.63 3.42 15.01
N THR A 182 4.80 3.16 14.42
CA THR A 182 6.04 3.91 14.63
C THR A 182 6.20 5.07 13.66
N ALA A 183 5.72 4.88 12.42
CA ALA A 183 5.54 5.96 11.46
C ALA A 183 4.13 5.85 10.86
N GLY A 184 3.40 6.94 10.89
CA GLY A 184 2.03 6.98 10.39
C GLY A 184 1.95 7.59 9.01
N HIS A 185 0.75 7.59 8.45
CA HIS A 185 0.39 8.23 7.20
C HIS A 185 -0.23 9.61 7.45
N GLY A 186 -0.24 10.41 6.40
CA GLY A 186 -1.01 11.64 6.28
C GLY A 186 -1.62 11.73 4.89
N TYR A 187 -2.06 12.91 4.50
CA TYR A 187 -2.88 13.08 3.31
C TYR A 187 -2.36 14.22 2.45
N VAL A 188 -2.39 14.04 1.13
CA VAL A 188 -2.08 15.06 0.13
C VAL A 188 -3.36 15.40 -0.61
N ARG A 189 -3.78 16.66 -0.53
CA ARG A 189 -4.88 17.24 -1.32
C ARG A 189 -4.29 18.07 -2.44
N LEU A 190 -4.79 17.90 -3.66
CA LEU A 190 -4.38 18.69 -4.82
C LEU A 190 -5.36 19.83 -5.05
N THR A 191 -4.85 20.99 -5.48
CA THR A 191 -5.64 22.13 -6.00
C THR A 191 -4.94 22.70 -7.22
N GLY A 192 -5.70 23.36 -8.11
CA GLY A 192 -5.15 23.93 -9.35
C GLY A 192 -4.58 22.89 -10.31
N TYR A 193 -5.16 21.69 -10.33
CA TYR A 193 -4.70 20.56 -11.14
C TYR A 193 -5.53 20.31 -12.40
N GLU A 194 -6.45 21.19 -12.74
CA GLU A 194 -7.47 21.01 -13.78
C GLU A 194 -6.85 20.71 -15.15
N ASP A 195 -5.71 21.34 -15.47
CA ASP A 195 -4.97 21.10 -16.71
C ASP A 195 -4.41 19.66 -16.82
N PHE A 196 -4.26 19.01 -15.68
CA PHE A 196 -3.76 17.64 -15.57
C PHE A 196 -4.87 16.59 -15.41
N THR A 197 -6.15 16.97 -15.46
CA THR A 197 -7.26 16.02 -15.37
C THR A 197 -7.18 14.96 -16.46
N GLY A 198 -7.24 13.68 -16.08
CA GLY A 198 -7.02 12.54 -16.96
C GLY A 198 -5.56 12.11 -17.12
N GLY A 199 -4.63 12.83 -16.48
CA GLY A 199 -3.23 12.44 -16.33
C GLY A 199 -2.99 11.65 -15.04
N MET A 200 -1.74 11.62 -14.60
CA MET A 200 -1.27 10.88 -13.43
C MET A 200 -0.67 11.83 -12.38
N VAL A 201 -0.86 11.48 -11.11
CA VAL A 201 -0.14 12.08 -9.99
C VAL A 201 0.83 11.05 -9.41
N GLU A 202 2.05 11.49 -9.15
CA GLU A 202 3.09 10.73 -8.47
C GLU A 202 3.44 11.43 -7.15
N VAL A 203 3.41 10.70 -6.05
CA VAL A 203 3.88 11.16 -4.74
C VAL A 203 5.12 10.35 -4.34
N GLY A 204 6.29 11.00 -4.40
CA GLY A 204 7.57 10.32 -4.31
C GLY A 204 7.74 9.33 -5.47
N ASN A 205 8.34 8.16 -5.20
CA ASN A 205 8.54 7.11 -6.21
C ASN A 205 7.66 5.88 -5.95
N ARG A 206 6.67 6.00 -5.08
CA ARG A 206 5.86 4.86 -4.61
C ARG A 206 4.40 4.93 -5.02
N ILE A 207 3.81 6.11 -4.98
CA ILE A 207 2.36 6.28 -5.17
C ILE A 207 2.15 6.94 -6.52
N ILE A 208 1.57 6.19 -7.47
CA ILE A 208 1.23 6.67 -8.82
C ILE A 208 -0.25 6.38 -9.02
N LEU A 209 -1.05 7.44 -9.20
CA LEU A 209 -2.50 7.34 -9.32
C LEU A 209 -3.01 8.18 -10.49
N PRO A 210 -4.09 7.76 -11.15
CA PRO A 210 -4.78 8.64 -12.10
C PRO A 210 -5.39 9.83 -11.35
N ILE A 211 -5.26 11.03 -11.91
CA ILE A 211 -5.83 12.24 -11.32
C ILE A 211 -7.35 12.18 -11.42
N ALA A 212 -8.01 12.22 -10.27
CA ALA A 212 -9.46 12.29 -10.13
C ALA A 212 -9.88 13.57 -9.42
N ASP A 213 -11.12 13.98 -9.65
CA ASP A 213 -11.67 15.18 -9.02
C ASP A 213 -11.70 15.08 -7.50
N ASN A 214 -11.24 16.13 -6.85
CA ASN A 214 -11.22 16.26 -5.38
C ASN A 214 -10.57 15.08 -4.64
N MET A 215 -9.56 14.43 -5.24
CA MET A 215 -8.91 13.29 -4.60
C MET A 215 -8.11 13.70 -3.36
N LEU A 216 -8.03 12.77 -2.42
CA LEU A 216 -7.22 12.87 -1.21
C LEU A 216 -6.30 11.65 -1.16
N ILE A 217 -4.99 11.88 -1.34
CA ILE A 217 -3.99 10.83 -1.49
C ILE A 217 -3.40 10.52 -0.13
N THR A 218 -3.50 9.26 0.32
CA THR A 218 -2.84 8.79 1.53
C THR A 218 -1.37 8.50 1.22
N ALA A 219 -0.45 9.00 2.04
CA ALA A 219 0.98 8.78 1.89
C ALA A 219 1.65 8.67 3.27
N PRO A 220 2.76 7.91 3.42
CA PRO A 220 3.52 7.88 4.67
C PRO A 220 3.96 9.29 5.09
N ALA A 221 4.14 9.51 6.38
CA ALA A 221 4.73 10.77 6.85
C ALA A 221 6.15 10.93 6.29
N GLY A 222 6.44 12.10 5.69
CA GLY A 222 7.73 12.33 5.04
C GLY A 222 7.73 13.58 4.14
N ILE A 223 8.83 13.78 3.45
CA ILE A 223 8.98 14.87 2.47
C ILE A 223 9.00 14.25 1.08
N TYR A 224 8.06 14.64 0.24
CA TYR A 224 7.87 14.09 -1.09
C TYR A 224 7.86 15.16 -2.17
N ARG A 225 8.36 14.79 -3.35
CA ARG A 225 8.03 15.48 -4.58
C ARG A 225 6.67 14.97 -5.05
N VAL A 226 5.72 15.86 -5.23
CA VAL A 226 4.42 15.60 -5.84
C VAL A 226 4.51 16.07 -7.29
N THR A 227 4.35 15.15 -8.22
CA THR A 227 4.46 15.43 -9.67
C THR A 227 3.13 15.11 -10.34
N LEU A 228 2.62 16.06 -11.11
CA LEU A 228 1.49 15.85 -12.01
C LEU A 228 2.02 15.71 -13.42
N CYS A 229 1.51 14.76 -14.19
CA CYS A 229 1.88 14.56 -15.58
C CYS A 229 0.67 14.22 -16.44
N LYS A 230 0.63 14.83 -17.65
CA LYS A 230 -0.36 14.55 -18.69
C LYS A 230 0.27 14.83 -20.06
N GLY A 231 0.53 13.76 -20.82
CA GLY A 231 1.30 13.89 -22.06
C GLY A 231 2.67 14.50 -21.77
N VAL A 232 3.00 15.60 -22.42
CA VAL A 232 4.26 16.33 -22.22
C VAL A 232 4.22 17.35 -21.08
N SER A 233 3.05 17.62 -20.52
CA SER A 233 2.86 18.57 -19.43
C SER A 233 3.26 17.95 -18.09
N ILE A 234 4.24 18.55 -17.40
CA ILE A 234 4.73 18.08 -16.10
C ILE A 234 4.80 19.27 -15.15
N ALA A 235 4.27 19.11 -13.95
CA ALA A 235 4.42 20.05 -12.84
C ALA A 235 4.87 19.30 -11.59
N SER A 236 5.78 19.89 -10.81
CA SER A 236 6.27 19.27 -9.59
C SER A 236 6.35 20.28 -8.45
N LYS A 237 5.92 19.86 -7.26
CA LYS A 237 6.07 20.62 -6.02
C LYS A 237 6.54 19.69 -4.89
N THR A 238 7.14 20.27 -3.86
CA THR A 238 7.53 19.53 -2.66
C THR A 238 6.45 19.68 -1.60
N ALA A 239 6.06 18.57 -0.98
CA ALA A 239 5.11 18.52 0.13
C ALA A 239 5.73 17.82 1.34
N THR A 240 5.45 18.32 2.54
CA THR A 240 5.77 17.63 3.80
C THR A 240 4.47 17.02 4.33
N VAL A 241 4.39 15.71 4.27
CA VAL A 241 3.26 14.93 4.81
C VAL A 241 3.54 14.67 6.27
N GLN A 242 2.65 15.11 7.15
CA GLN A 242 2.70 14.83 8.58
C GLN A 242 1.65 13.81 8.96
N GLN A 243 1.93 12.99 9.97
CA GLN A 243 1.02 11.97 10.46
C GLN A 243 -0.35 12.57 10.82
N ASP A 244 -1.41 11.92 10.37
CA ASP A 244 -2.82 12.27 10.59
C ASP A 244 -3.20 13.69 10.11
N GLN A 245 -2.37 14.37 9.29
CA GLN A 245 -2.61 15.72 8.77
C GLN A 245 -2.76 15.72 7.24
N THR A 246 -3.53 16.71 6.75
CA THR A 246 -3.68 16.97 5.32
C THR A 246 -2.80 18.14 4.90
N VAL A 247 -1.90 17.90 3.92
CA VAL A 247 -1.16 18.96 3.24
C VAL A 247 -1.83 19.25 1.89
N THR A 248 -2.09 20.53 1.63
CA THR A 248 -2.59 20.94 0.30
C THR A 248 -1.42 21.33 -0.59
N VAL A 249 -1.36 20.77 -1.78
CA VAL A 249 -0.38 21.08 -2.82
C VAL A 249 -1.11 21.79 -3.95
N ASP A 250 -0.83 23.08 -4.07
CA ASP A 250 -1.50 23.96 -5.04
C ASP A 250 -0.68 24.09 -6.31
N PHE A 251 -1.26 23.73 -7.45
CA PHE A 251 -0.69 23.83 -8.79
C PHE A 251 -1.30 24.97 -9.63
N SER A 252 -2.08 25.86 -9.02
CA SER A 252 -2.74 26.97 -9.73
C SER A 252 -1.77 27.97 -10.40
N ASP A 253 -0.51 27.98 -9.97
CA ASP A 253 0.58 28.75 -10.60
C ASP A 253 1.20 28.06 -11.84
N TYR A 254 0.77 26.81 -12.14
CA TYR A 254 1.21 26.15 -13.35
C TYR A 254 0.66 26.89 -14.58
N VAL A 255 1.56 27.50 -15.32
CA VAL A 255 1.25 28.02 -16.65
C VAL A 255 1.73 26.95 -17.61
N SER A 256 0.79 26.31 -18.32
CA SER A 256 1.14 25.44 -19.44
C SER A 256 2.03 26.27 -20.39
N THR A 257 3.32 26.00 -20.35
CA THR A 257 4.24 26.57 -21.30
C THR A 257 3.88 25.98 -22.65
N ALA A 258 3.19 26.80 -23.45
CA ALA A 258 2.77 26.52 -24.82
C ALA A 258 2.25 25.08 -24.99
N LYS A 259 1.01 24.92 -25.32
CA LYS A 259 0.58 23.72 -26.05
C LYS A 259 1.60 23.60 -27.18
N ASP A 260 2.55 22.67 -27.04
CA ASP A 260 3.46 22.41 -28.12
C ASP A 260 2.58 22.10 -29.33
N ILE A 261 2.68 22.94 -30.35
CA ILE A 261 1.89 22.83 -31.57
C ILE A 261 2.79 22.18 -32.60
N GLY A 262 2.41 20.99 -33.01
CA GLY A 262 3.02 20.32 -34.15
C GLY A 262 2.35 20.77 -35.42
N THR A 263 3.12 20.95 -36.47
CA THR A 263 2.64 21.18 -37.84
C THR A 263 2.61 19.84 -38.56
N VAL A 264 1.40 19.35 -38.86
CA VAL A 264 1.20 18.08 -39.55
C VAL A 264 1.01 18.33 -41.04
N THR A 265 1.83 17.69 -41.85
CA THR A 265 1.71 17.74 -43.30
C THR A 265 1.18 16.41 -43.79
N PHE A 266 -0.01 16.42 -44.38
CA PHE A 266 -0.63 15.22 -44.95
C PHE A 266 -0.32 15.14 -46.45
N ASP A 267 0.12 13.93 -46.84
CA ASP A 267 0.30 13.52 -48.24
C ASP A 267 -0.63 12.31 -48.44
N ILE A 268 -1.76 12.54 -49.11
CA ILE A 268 -2.81 11.52 -49.24
C ILE A 268 -3.02 11.22 -50.72
N GLU A 269 -2.84 9.97 -51.10
CA GLU A 269 -3.09 9.47 -52.45
C GLU A 269 -4.32 8.55 -52.49
N PRO A 270 -5.26 8.79 -53.44
CA PRO A 270 -5.27 9.84 -54.44
C PRO A 270 -5.69 11.21 -53.88
N GLU A 271 -5.27 12.27 -54.51
CA GLU A 271 -5.64 13.63 -54.12
C GLU A 271 -7.16 13.83 -54.12
N GLY A 272 -7.67 14.62 -53.17
CA GLY A 272 -9.08 15.00 -53.03
C GLY A 272 -9.90 14.09 -52.15
N ALA A 273 -9.26 13.21 -51.37
CA ALA A 273 -9.92 12.47 -50.32
C ALA A 273 -10.35 13.39 -49.15
N ASP A 274 -11.43 13.02 -48.47
CA ASP A 274 -11.92 13.72 -47.27
C ASP A 274 -11.15 13.26 -46.05
N LEU A 275 -10.40 14.17 -45.39
CA LEU A 275 -9.73 13.91 -44.10
C LEU A 275 -10.60 14.41 -42.96
N THR A 276 -10.78 13.55 -41.95
CA THR A 276 -11.36 13.96 -40.66
C THR A 276 -10.38 13.70 -39.54
N ILE A 277 -10.29 14.66 -38.61
CA ILE A 277 -9.51 14.53 -37.36
C ILE A 277 -10.48 14.64 -36.20
N ASN A 278 -10.54 13.60 -35.34
CA ASN A 278 -11.51 13.47 -34.24
C ASN A 278 -12.97 13.73 -34.72
N GLY A 279 -13.30 13.28 -35.96
CA GLY A 279 -14.62 13.40 -36.53
C GLY A 279 -14.94 14.78 -37.14
N THR A 280 -14.00 15.71 -37.17
CA THR A 280 -14.15 17.02 -37.81
C THR A 280 -13.38 17.02 -39.15
N THR A 281 -14.05 17.40 -40.23
CA THR A 281 -13.40 17.53 -41.56
C THR A 281 -12.35 18.64 -41.55
N VAL A 282 -11.17 18.36 -42.07
CA VAL A 282 -10.01 19.25 -42.08
C VAL A 282 -9.51 19.43 -43.51
N ASP A 283 -9.27 20.69 -43.89
CA ASP A 283 -8.55 21.01 -45.12
C ASP A 283 -7.05 20.78 -44.90
N TYR A 284 -6.49 19.80 -45.60
CA TYR A 284 -5.07 19.40 -45.51
C TYR A 284 -4.25 19.91 -46.70
N SER A 285 -4.82 20.77 -47.55
CA SER A 285 -4.08 21.41 -48.64
C SER A 285 -2.92 22.29 -48.15
N GLN A 286 -2.97 22.66 -46.87
CA GLN A 286 -1.91 23.35 -46.13
C GLN A 286 -1.56 22.55 -44.87
N PRO A 287 -0.34 22.71 -44.35
CA PRO A 287 0.02 22.07 -43.08
C PRO A 287 -0.96 22.41 -41.95
N VAL A 288 -1.42 21.40 -41.23
CA VAL A 288 -2.42 21.52 -40.17
C VAL A 288 -1.73 21.68 -38.83
N ALA A 289 -2.02 22.76 -38.11
CA ALA A 289 -1.50 22.97 -36.76
C ALA A 289 -2.36 22.21 -35.75
N LEU A 290 -1.77 21.22 -35.05
CA LEU A 290 -2.39 20.43 -34.00
C LEU A 290 -1.59 20.57 -32.71
N ASN A 291 -2.27 20.59 -31.57
CA ASN A 291 -1.58 20.45 -30.29
C ASN A 291 -0.91 19.06 -30.20
N TYR A 292 0.18 18.92 -29.43
CA TYR A 292 0.73 17.60 -29.13
C TYR A 292 -0.33 16.74 -28.47
N GLY A 293 -0.37 15.45 -28.87
CA GLY A 293 -1.32 14.46 -28.41
C GLY A 293 -1.79 13.50 -29.47
N GLU A 294 -2.67 12.59 -29.09
CA GLU A 294 -3.21 11.53 -29.92
C GLU A 294 -4.52 11.98 -30.59
N TYR A 295 -4.63 11.78 -31.91
CA TYR A 295 -5.78 12.13 -32.71
C TYR A 295 -6.27 10.92 -33.50
N LYS A 296 -7.58 10.73 -33.54
CA LYS A 296 -8.19 9.75 -34.44
C LYS A 296 -8.33 10.38 -35.81
N ILE A 297 -7.70 9.79 -36.81
CA ILE A 297 -7.83 10.24 -38.22
C ILE A 297 -8.65 9.25 -39.03
N THR A 298 -9.45 9.78 -39.95
CA THR A 298 -10.17 8.96 -40.93
C THR A 298 -10.05 9.65 -42.29
N VAL A 299 -9.69 8.88 -43.31
CA VAL A 299 -9.59 9.34 -44.69
C VAL A 299 -10.55 8.52 -45.55
N ALA A 300 -11.43 9.19 -46.28
CA ALA A 300 -12.43 8.55 -47.11
C ALA A 300 -12.50 9.19 -48.50
N MET A 301 -12.67 8.35 -49.54
CA MET A 301 -12.90 8.76 -50.91
C MET A 301 -13.81 7.73 -51.60
N THR A 302 -14.69 8.23 -52.47
CA THR A 302 -15.60 7.37 -53.23
C THR A 302 -14.82 6.41 -54.13
N GLY A 303 -15.06 5.10 -53.98
CA GLY A 303 -14.37 4.03 -54.72
C GLY A 303 -13.09 3.52 -54.07
N TYR A 304 -12.81 3.96 -52.85
CA TYR A 304 -11.67 3.54 -52.06
C TYR A 304 -12.10 3.06 -50.66
N GLU A 305 -11.36 2.11 -50.09
CA GLU A 305 -11.57 1.68 -48.72
C GLU A 305 -11.24 2.83 -47.74
N THR A 306 -12.13 3.06 -46.80
CA THR A 306 -11.94 4.11 -45.77
C THR A 306 -10.76 3.74 -44.86
N TYR A 307 -9.74 4.60 -44.81
CA TYR A 307 -8.64 4.47 -43.86
C TYR A 307 -9.06 5.04 -42.51
N SER A 308 -8.73 4.34 -41.43
CA SER A 308 -8.89 4.83 -40.06
C SER A 308 -7.64 4.48 -39.27
N GLY A 309 -7.06 5.49 -38.61
CA GLY A 309 -5.83 5.32 -37.82
C GLY A 309 -5.74 6.32 -36.67
N THR A 310 -4.70 6.18 -35.89
CA THR A 310 -4.32 7.11 -34.84
C THR A 310 -3.08 7.87 -35.26
N LEU A 311 -3.11 9.20 -35.11
CA LEU A 311 -2.01 10.11 -35.34
C LEU A 311 -1.51 10.59 -33.98
N ASP A 312 -0.24 10.35 -33.69
CA ASP A 312 0.42 10.90 -32.51
C ASP A 312 1.28 12.12 -32.94
N VAL A 313 1.00 13.28 -32.35
CA VAL A 313 1.71 14.52 -32.61
C VAL A 313 2.63 14.78 -31.44
N GLU A 314 3.90 14.40 -31.56
CA GLU A 314 4.93 14.56 -30.51
C GLU A 314 6.04 15.53 -30.94
N ASP A 315 6.13 15.84 -32.25
CA ASP A 315 7.17 16.67 -32.80
C ASP A 315 6.61 17.97 -33.44
N ALA A 316 7.45 19.00 -33.52
CA ALA A 316 7.10 20.28 -34.13
C ALA A 316 6.73 20.16 -35.63
N SER A 317 7.14 19.09 -36.31
CA SER A 317 6.81 18.78 -37.71
C SER A 317 6.59 17.27 -37.87
N VAL A 318 5.39 16.91 -38.27
CA VAL A 318 4.97 15.50 -38.43
C VAL A 318 4.49 15.28 -39.87
N PRO A 319 5.28 14.62 -40.74
CA PRO A 319 4.81 14.20 -42.06
C PRO A 319 3.96 12.93 -41.92
N VAL A 320 2.80 12.92 -42.57
CA VAL A 320 1.88 11.77 -42.61
C VAL A 320 1.59 11.43 -44.07
N HIS A 321 1.91 10.19 -44.48
CA HIS A 321 1.62 9.69 -45.81
C HIS A 321 0.58 8.58 -45.73
N ILE A 322 -0.49 8.65 -46.56
CA ILE A 322 -1.59 7.71 -46.59
C ILE A 322 -1.97 7.36 -48.02
N ASP A 323 -1.82 6.10 -48.40
CA ASP A 323 -2.29 5.57 -49.68
C ASP A 323 -3.62 4.85 -49.45
N LEU A 324 -4.70 5.29 -50.13
CA LEU A 324 -5.98 4.62 -50.09
C LEU A 324 -6.00 3.42 -51.04
N ILE A 325 -6.64 2.35 -50.65
CA ILE A 325 -6.81 1.14 -51.45
C ILE A 325 -8.12 1.24 -52.24
N GLU A 326 -8.08 1.04 -53.58
CA GLU A 326 -9.28 1.00 -54.38
C GLU A 326 -10.21 -0.16 -53.96
N GLU A 327 -11.51 0.13 -53.81
CA GLU A 327 -12.50 -0.92 -53.61
C GLU A 327 -12.55 -1.78 -54.87
N GLN A 328 -12.18 -3.09 -54.74
CA GLN A 328 -12.31 -4.04 -55.82
C GLN A 328 -13.80 -4.21 -56.14
N ALA A 329 -14.22 -3.76 -57.31
CA ALA A 329 -15.56 -4.01 -57.81
C ALA A 329 -15.81 -5.51 -57.86
N THR A 330 -16.67 -6.01 -57.00
CA THR A 330 -17.17 -7.40 -57.09
C THR A 330 -17.98 -7.52 -58.36
N VAL A 331 -17.33 -8.03 -59.42
CA VAL A 331 -18.04 -8.39 -60.64
C VAL A 331 -18.93 -9.59 -60.32
N ASN A 332 -20.21 -9.33 -60.10
CA ASN A 332 -21.21 -10.36 -60.01
C ASN A 332 -21.40 -10.99 -61.39
N ASN A 333 -20.58 -11.99 -61.72
CA ASN A 333 -20.83 -12.91 -62.80
C ASN A 333 -21.88 -13.94 -62.36
N SER A 334 -23.15 -13.61 -62.54
CA SER A 334 -24.22 -14.59 -62.56
C SER A 334 -24.08 -15.43 -63.84
N ALA A 335 -23.38 -16.54 -63.74
CA ALA A 335 -23.47 -17.63 -64.74
C ALA A 335 -24.08 -18.86 -64.07
N THR A 336 -25.34 -19.09 -64.41
CA THR A 336 -26.13 -20.29 -64.15
C THR A 336 -25.44 -21.52 -64.72
N ALA A 337 -25.16 -22.53 -63.87
CA ALA A 337 -25.01 -23.93 -64.31
C ALA A 337 -25.40 -24.86 -63.20
N THR A 338 -26.40 -25.66 -63.48
CA THR A 338 -27.09 -26.70 -62.73
C THR A 338 -26.23 -27.99 -62.59
N PRO A 339 -26.58 -28.94 -61.72
CA PRO A 339 -25.66 -29.70 -60.88
C PRO A 339 -25.29 -31.06 -61.42
N ALA A 340 -24.22 -31.67 -60.97
CA ALA A 340 -24.00 -33.09 -61.01
C ALA A 340 -23.43 -33.57 -59.67
N ALA A 341 -24.09 -34.64 -59.26
CA ALA A 341 -23.95 -35.31 -57.99
C ALA A 341 -22.69 -36.19 -57.86
N SER A 342 -22.45 -36.53 -56.63
CA SER A 342 -21.93 -37.81 -56.09
C SER A 342 -20.53 -37.82 -55.47
N ALA A 343 -20.57 -38.18 -54.26
CA ALA A 343 -20.04 -39.27 -53.47
C ALA A 343 -18.78 -39.01 -52.64
N ALA A 344 -19.02 -39.06 -51.36
CA ALA A 344 -18.49 -40.00 -50.36
C ALA A 344 -16.95 -40.16 -50.19
N GLY A 345 -16.53 -40.08 -48.97
CA GLY A 345 -15.31 -40.68 -48.41
C GLY A 345 -14.69 -39.83 -47.33
N ASP A 346 -15.07 -39.98 -46.21
CA ASP A 346 -14.61 -40.73 -45.02
C ASP A 346 -13.20 -40.42 -44.50
N ASN A 347 -13.20 -40.05 -43.21
CA ASN A 347 -12.25 -40.42 -42.16
C ASN A 347 -10.87 -39.74 -42.00
N ASN A 348 -10.73 -39.23 -40.84
CA ASN A 348 -9.76 -39.53 -39.78
C ASN A 348 -8.89 -38.38 -39.31
N SER A 349 -9.16 -38.04 -38.08
CA SER A 349 -8.21 -37.48 -37.10
C SER A 349 -7.06 -38.50 -36.85
N PRO A 350 -5.83 -38.14 -36.47
CA PRO A 350 -5.62 -37.86 -35.06
C PRO A 350 -4.51 -36.82 -34.71
N SER A 351 -4.72 -36.23 -33.55
CA SER A 351 -3.77 -36.02 -32.43
C SER A 351 -2.26 -35.88 -32.70
N GLY A 352 -1.69 -34.82 -32.19
CA GLY A 352 -0.25 -34.66 -32.03
C GLY A 352 0.07 -33.47 -31.16
N SER A 353 0.16 -33.72 -29.85
CA SER A 353 0.74 -32.83 -28.86
C SER A 353 2.24 -32.63 -29.12
N THR A 354 2.72 -31.40 -29.02
CA THR A 354 4.09 -31.15 -28.63
C THR A 354 4.15 -29.88 -27.75
N THR A 355 4.51 -30.13 -26.51
CA THR A 355 5.06 -29.22 -25.54
C THR A 355 6.29 -28.48 -26.08
N SER A 356 6.38 -27.18 -25.82
CA SER A 356 7.65 -26.52 -25.75
C SER A 356 7.60 -25.42 -24.68
N ASP A 357 8.41 -25.65 -23.66
CA ASP A 357 8.83 -24.74 -22.63
C ASP A 357 9.35 -23.44 -23.23
N SER A 358 8.99 -22.34 -22.62
CA SER A 358 9.79 -21.13 -22.67
C SER A 358 9.60 -20.29 -21.40
N SER A 359 10.68 -20.32 -20.67
CA SER A 359 11.15 -19.42 -19.60
C SER A 359 10.38 -18.12 -19.39
N SER A 360 9.86 -18.02 -18.19
CA SER A 360 9.32 -16.82 -17.55
C SER A 360 10.43 -15.84 -17.18
N SER A 361 10.39 -14.66 -17.76
CA SER A 361 10.99 -13.46 -17.18
C SER A 361 9.96 -12.80 -16.28
N SER A 362 10.24 -12.76 -14.99
CA SER A 362 9.45 -12.06 -14.01
C SER A 362 9.59 -10.54 -14.19
N SER A 363 8.61 -9.93 -14.82
CA SER A 363 8.33 -8.51 -14.66
C SER A 363 7.39 -8.38 -13.45
N THR A 364 7.84 -7.68 -12.44
CA THR A 364 7.02 -7.23 -11.30
C THR A 364 5.96 -6.27 -11.82
N ASP A 365 4.81 -6.83 -12.14
CA ASP A 365 3.62 -6.10 -12.51
C ASP A 365 2.92 -5.68 -11.22
N SER A 366 3.14 -4.42 -10.79
CA SER A 366 2.26 -3.78 -9.82
C SER A 366 0.99 -3.33 -10.53
N SER A 367 0.23 -4.29 -11.05
CA SER A 367 -1.13 -4.06 -11.49
C SER A 367 -1.98 -3.82 -10.25
N ALA A 368 -2.49 -2.59 -10.10
CA ALA A 368 -3.66 -2.34 -9.27
C ALA A 368 -4.75 -3.31 -9.76
N ALA A 369 -4.95 -4.40 -9.04
CA ALA A 369 -5.99 -5.35 -9.34
C ALA A 369 -7.31 -4.57 -9.41
N SER A 370 -7.99 -4.59 -10.56
CA SER A 370 -9.27 -3.93 -10.72
C SER A 370 -10.24 -4.56 -9.72
N LYS A 371 -10.56 -3.81 -8.66
CA LYS A 371 -11.45 -4.26 -7.59
C LYS A 371 -12.82 -4.58 -8.19
N LYS A 372 -13.42 -5.69 -7.77
CA LYS A 372 -14.76 -6.11 -8.24
C LYS A 372 -15.81 -5.11 -7.75
N VAL A 373 -16.52 -4.47 -8.66
CA VAL A 373 -17.63 -3.55 -8.36
C VAL A 373 -18.93 -4.32 -8.46
N ASP A 374 -19.71 -4.36 -7.37
CA ASP A 374 -21.07 -4.82 -7.37
C ASP A 374 -22.00 -3.63 -7.69
N SER A 375 -22.57 -3.65 -8.89
CA SER A 375 -23.48 -2.58 -9.35
C SER A 375 -24.89 -2.66 -8.77
N SER A 376 -25.27 -3.81 -8.16
CA SER A 376 -26.60 -4.07 -7.61
C SER A 376 -26.75 -3.56 -6.19
N HIS A 377 -25.64 -3.52 -5.43
CA HIS A 377 -25.61 -3.13 -4.03
C HIS A 377 -24.80 -1.87 -3.80
N THR A 378 -24.98 -1.30 -2.62
CA THR A 378 -24.40 0.01 -2.28
C THR A 378 -23.76 0.02 -0.91
N ILE A 379 -22.82 0.94 -0.75
CA ILE A 379 -22.27 1.34 0.55
C ILE A 379 -22.88 2.68 0.92
N THR A 380 -23.40 2.78 2.13
CA THR A 380 -23.94 4.02 2.70
C THR A 380 -23.11 4.42 3.92
N VAL A 381 -22.51 5.59 3.91
CA VAL A 381 -21.86 6.18 5.08
C VAL A 381 -22.85 7.13 5.73
N THR A 382 -23.26 6.86 6.98
CA THR A 382 -24.33 7.59 7.68
C THR A 382 -23.85 8.56 8.74
N ALA A 383 -22.65 8.36 9.28
CA ALA A 383 -22.05 9.19 10.34
C ALA A 383 -20.50 9.17 10.22
N PRO A 384 -19.82 10.24 10.69
CA PRO A 384 -20.36 11.52 11.14
C PRO A 384 -20.98 12.33 10.00
N ARG A 385 -21.90 13.24 10.29
CA ARG A 385 -22.59 14.05 9.27
C ARG A 385 -21.75 15.25 8.85
N GLY A 386 -21.80 15.58 7.55
CA GLY A 386 -21.15 16.76 6.99
C GLY A 386 -19.66 16.60 6.76
N VAL A 387 -19.11 15.39 6.94
CA VAL A 387 -17.73 15.08 6.59
C VAL A 387 -17.62 14.66 5.13
N GLU A 388 -16.52 14.99 4.49
CA GLU A 388 -16.13 14.48 3.18
C GLU A 388 -15.77 13.00 3.31
N VAL A 389 -16.31 12.17 2.43
CA VAL A 389 -16.06 10.73 2.38
C VAL A 389 -15.28 10.38 1.14
N TYR A 390 -14.17 9.68 1.33
CA TYR A 390 -13.33 9.14 0.26
C TYR A 390 -13.28 7.61 0.37
N LEU A 391 -13.32 6.92 -0.76
CA LEU A 391 -13.06 5.48 -0.87
C LEU A 391 -11.83 5.29 -1.74
N ASP A 392 -10.78 4.70 -1.19
CA ASP A 392 -9.49 4.50 -1.88
C ASP A 392 -9.00 5.79 -2.56
N ASN A 393 -8.96 6.90 -1.82
CA ASN A 393 -8.55 8.24 -2.24
C ASN A 393 -9.52 8.97 -3.19
N VAL A 394 -10.62 8.33 -3.63
CA VAL A 394 -11.62 8.92 -4.53
C VAL A 394 -12.79 9.49 -3.75
N TYR A 395 -13.10 10.76 -3.95
CA TYR A 395 -14.24 11.45 -3.30
C TYR A 395 -15.58 10.80 -3.66
N LYS A 396 -16.43 10.56 -2.64
CA LYS A 396 -17.75 9.95 -2.77
C LYS A 396 -18.91 10.87 -2.39
N GLY A 397 -18.64 11.97 -1.71
CA GLY A 397 -19.64 12.95 -1.27
C GLY A 397 -19.51 13.32 0.19
N LEU A 398 -20.47 14.15 0.67
CA LEU A 398 -20.59 14.49 2.08
C LEU A 398 -21.51 13.49 2.78
N ALA A 399 -21.11 12.98 3.94
CA ALA A 399 -21.95 12.08 4.72
C ALA A 399 -23.21 12.81 5.29
N PRO A 400 -24.42 12.19 5.20
CA PRO A 400 -24.68 10.86 4.70
C PRO A 400 -24.61 10.77 3.17
N CYS A 401 -23.81 9.84 2.65
CA CYS A 401 -23.68 9.61 1.21
C CYS A 401 -23.78 8.11 0.87
N LYS A 402 -24.14 7.84 -0.38
CA LYS A 402 -24.36 6.49 -0.90
C LYS A 402 -23.64 6.30 -2.23
N PHE A 403 -22.93 5.19 -2.40
CA PHE A 403 -22.19 4.88 -3.63
C PHE A 403 -22.20 3.37 -3.89
N LYS A 404 -21.76 2.95 -5.09
CA LYS A 404 -21.74 1.54 -5.48
C LYS A 404 -20.82 0.73 -4.59
N LYS A 405 -21.23 -0.51 -4.27
CA LYS A 405 -20.44 -1.45 -3.48
C LYS A 405 -19.19 -1.88 -4.25
N VAL A 406 -18.05 -1.75 -3.59
CA VAL A 406 -16.74 -2.23 -4.09
C VAL A 406 -16.26 -3.31 -3.12
N ILE A 407 -16.04 -4.51 -3.64
CA ILE A 407 -15.74 -5.70 -2.86
C ILE A 407 -14.24 -5.75 -2.51
N GLY A 408 -13.95 -6.30 -1.33
CA GLY A 408 -12.60 -6.50 -0.81
C GLY A 408 -12.14 -5.41 0.14
N SER A 409 -10.86 -5.39 0.45
CA SER A 409 -10.27 -4.42 1.38
C SER A 409 -10.28 -3.02 0.77
N GLN A 410 -10.85 -2.06 1.49
CA GLN A 410 -11.04 -0.67 1.09
C GLN A 410 -10.53 0.25 2.19
N THR A 411 -10.08 1.43 1.81
CA THR A 411 -9.78 2.51 2.76
C THR A 411 -10.87 3.58 2.66
N VAL A 412 -11.63 3.78 3.74
CA VAL A 412 -12.57 4.90 3.87
C VAL A 412 -11.88 6.02 4.63
N THR A 413 -11.69 7.17 3.99
CA THR A 413 -11.13 8.36 4.63
C THR A 413 -12.21 9.40 4.85
N LEU A 414 -12.27 9.94 6.06
CA LEU A 414 -13.18 11.00 6.45
C LEU A 414 -12.39 12.27 6.72
N SER A 415 -12.77 13.37 6.07
CA SER A 415 -12.10 14.66 6.18
C SER A 415 -13.10 15.79 6.39
N GLN A 416 -12.73 16.78 7.20
CA GLN A 416 -13.49 17.99 7.41
C GLN A 416 -12.53 19.12 7.82
N THR A 417 -12.69 20.29 7.24
CA THR A 417 -11.83 21.46 7.57
C THR A 417 -11.84 21.77 9.07
N GLY A 418 -10.66 21.86 9.70
CA GLY A 418 -10.47 22.13 11.12
C GLY A 418 -10.63 20.89 12.01
N TYR A 419 -10.64 19.71 11.42
CA TYR A 419 -10.66 18.42 12.13
C TYR A 419 -9.56 17.51 11.62
N VAL A 420 -9.06 16.65 12.50
CA VAL A 420 -8.08 15.62 12.16
C VAL A 420 -8.72 14.63 11.18
N THR A 421 -8.12 14.50 10.00
CA THR A 421 -8.56 13.51 8.99
C THR A 421 -8.29 12.11 9.50
N LYS A 422 -9.23 11.18 9.29
CA LYS A 422 -9.14 9.78 9.72
C LYS A 422 -9.39 8.83 8.58
N SER A 423 -8.52 7.83 8.44
CA SER A 423 -8.69 6.69 7.54
C SER A 423 -9.05 5.43 8.31
N TYR A 424 -9.89 4.61 7.70
CA TYR A 424 -10.36 3.34 8.25
C TYR A 424 -10.23 2.27 7.17
N SER A 425 -9.47 1.23 7.47
CA SER A 425 -9.43 0.04 6.62
C SER A 425 -10.64 -0.84 6.91
N ILE A 426 -11.43 -1.13 5.89
CA ILE A 426 -12.65 -1.95 5.97
C ILE A 426 -12.56 -3.08 4.95
N ASP A 427 -13.17 -4.21 5.27
CA ASP A 427 -13.27 -5.34 4.35
C ASP A 427 -14.75 -5.50 3.94
N ILE A 428 -15.02 -5.38 2.64
CA ILE A 428 -16.37 -5.44 2.07
C ILE A 428 -16.57 -6.82 1.46
N LEU A 429 -17.54 -7.55 2.01
CA LEU A 429 -17.84 -8.91 1.61
C LEU A 429 -18.49 -9.00 0.23
N ASP A 430 -18.23 -10.09 -0.47
CA ASP A 430 -18.93 -10.47 -1.70
C ASP A 430 -20.21 -11.22 -1.35
N ASP A 431 -21.16 -10.48 -0.81
CA ASP A 431 -22.51 -10.95 -0.47
C ASP A 431 -23.56 -10.10 -1.21
N ASP A 432 -24.80 -10.53 -1.19
CA ASP A 432 -25.90 -9.86 -1.88
C ASP A 432 -26.60 -8.85 -0.94
N GLU A 433 -25.82 -8.09 -0.11
CA GLU A 433 -26.37 -7.14 0.86
C GLU A 433 -25.78 -5.73 0.69
N ASP A 434 -26.60 -4.72 0.99
CA ASP A 434 -26.17 -3.32 1.12
C ASP A 434 -25.33 -3.14 2.41
N VAL A 435 -24.26 -2.36 2.35
CA VAL A 435 -23.40 -2.08 3.50
C VAL A 435 -23.72 -0.71 4.10
N THR A 436 -23.88 -0.64 5.42
CA THR A 436 -24.05 0.63 6.13
C THR A 436 -22.88 0.84 7.11
N LEU A 437 -22.16 1.93 6.92
CA LEU A 437 -21.02 2.31 7.73
C LEU A 437 -21.35 3.48 8.65
N LYS A 438 -20.86 3.39 9.89
CA LYS A 438 -20.90 4.47 10.89
C LYS A 438 -19.54 4.57 11.54
N PHE A 439 -18.98 5.76 11.53
CA PHE A 439 -17.69 6.04 12.14
C PHE A 439 -17.86 6.99 13.33
N ALA A 440 -16.83 7.08 14.18
CA ALA A 440 -16.78 8.05 15.27
C ALA A 440 -16.67 9.49 14.73
N ASP A 441 -17.08 10.46 15.53
CA ASP A 441 -16.90 11.88 15.21
C ASP A 441 -15.42 12.22 15.09
N LEU A 442 -15.10 13.13 14.15
CA LEU A 442 -13.74 13.61 13.98
C LEU A 442 -13.34 14.53 15.15
N VAL A 443 -12.07 14.46 15.54
CA VAL A 443 -11.48 15.30 16.58
C VAL A 443 -11.07 16.64 15.97
N LYS A 444 -11.38 17.75 16.63
CA LYS A 444 -10.91 19.08 16.19
C LYS A 444 -9.40 19.18 16.25
N GLU A 445 -8.80 19.80 15.24
CA GLU A 445 -7.39 20.17 15.27
C GLU A 445 -7.16 21.13 16.44
N THR A 446 -6.22 20.77 17.32
CA THR A 446 -5.73 21.69 18.34
C THR A 446 -4.74 22.63 17.68
N SER A 447 -5.13 23.90 17.48
CA SER A 447 -4.17 24.93 17.04
C SER A 447 -3.09 25.07 18.11
N SER A 448 -1.91 24.51 17.88
CA SER A 448 -0.72 24.86 18.65
C SER A 448 -0.38 26.32 18.34
N ARG A 449 -0.56 27.18 19.33
CA ARG A 449 -0.05 28.57 19.32
C ARG A 449 1.45 28.57 19.49
#